data_6618cf22e39e5388ad6e38afbd0e4487
#
_entry.id   6618cf22e39e5388ad6e38afbd0e4487
#
_cell.length_a   1.000
_cell.length_b   1.000
_cell.length_c   1.000
_cell.angle_alpha   90.00
_cell.angle_beta   90.00
_cell.angle_gamma   90.00
#
_symmetry.space_group_name_H-M   'P 1'
#
loop_
_entity.id
_entity.type
_entity.pdbx_description
1 polymer ?
#
loop_
_entity_poly.entity_id
_entity_poly.type
_entity_poly.pdbx_seq_one_letter_code
_entity_poly.pdbx_strand_id
1 'polypeptide(L)'
;METPKTRRRLKIFFDGGCRPNPGRIEVAVVVSGVPYLFDDLGRGTNSDAEWLALTCALELSQSLGLTNIELVGDALEVIRQAHRAIRTGHAKHGHAAKVLALIAEKPFAQIRWIKREQNLAGIALAARHPR
;
A
#
# COMPACT_ATOMS: atom_id res chain seq x y z
N MET A 1 8.76 -12.60 30.93
CA MET A 1 8.42 -11.52 30.01
C MET A 1 8.59 -11.95 28.57
N GLU A 2 7.64 -11.64 27.75
CA GLU A 2 7.68 -11.98 26.33
C GLU A 2 8.74 -11.17 25.60
N THR A 3 9.54 -11.82 24.78
CA THR A 3 10.56 -11.12 24.01
C THR A 3 9.98 -10.56 22.70
N PRO A 4 10.44 -9.38 22.27
CA PRO A 4 9.93 -8.78 21.02
C PRO A 4 10.06 -9.69 19.80
N LYS A 5 11.04 -10.58 19.76
CA LYS A 5 11.25 -11.46 18.61
C LYS A 5 10.12 -12.44 18.38
N THR A 6 9.27 -12.68 19.37
CA THR A 6 8.11 -13.58 19.23
C THR A 6 6.93 -12.84 18.63
N ARG A 7 6.97 -11.52 18.58
CA ARG A 7 5.90 -10.72 18.04
C ARG A 7 5.95 -10.71 16.52
N ARG A 8 4.85 -11.10 15.89
CA ARG A 8 4.75 -11.08 14.45
C ARG A 8 4.38 -9.69 13.97
N ARG A 9 4.91 -9.31 12.80
CA ARG A 9 4.47 -8.10 12.12
C ARG A 9 3.11 -8.34 11.50
N LEU A 10 2.24 -7.35 11.60
CA LEU A 10 0.94 -7.39 10.95
C LEU A 10 1.12 -7.04 9.48
N LYS A 11 0.71 -7.94 8.60
CA LYS A 11 0.75 -7.69 7.16
C LYS A 11 -0.45 -6.87 6.74
N ILE A 12 -0.19 -5.80 6.00
CA ILE A 12 -1.22 -4.96 5.40
C ILE A 12 -1.02 -5.04 3.90
N PHE A 13 -1.97 -5.64 3.21
CA PHE A 13 -1.91 -5.82 1.76
C PHE A 13 -2.50 -4.60 1.08
N PHE A 14 -1.87 -4.16 -0.02
CA PHE A 14 -2.40 -3.03 -0.78
C PHE A 14 -2.32 -3.30 -2.28
N ASP A 15 -3.28 -2.78 -3.03
CA ASP A 15 -3.31 -2.89 -4.48
C ASP A 15 -4.16 -1.76 -5.05
N GLY A 16 -3.79 -1.27 -6.23
CA GLY A 16 -4.52 -0.22 -6.92
C GLY A 16 -4.52 -0.44 -8.42
N GLY A 17 -5.54 0.07 -9.08
CA GLY A 17 -5.66 -0.03 -10.52
C GLY A 17 -6.69 0.90 -11.09
N CYS A 18 -6.77 0.93 -12.40
CA CYS A 18 -7.75 1.71 -13.16
C CYS A 18 -8.40 0.82 -14.19
N ARG A 19 -9.70 1.02 -14.44
CA ARG A 19 -10.42 0.34 -15.53
C ARG A 19 -11.30 1.36 -16.23
N PRO A 20 -10.93 1.83 -17.43
CA PRO A 20 -9.72 1.50 -18.19
C PRO A 20 -8.46 2.14 -17.61
N ASN A 21 -7.29 1.88 -18.20
CA ASN A 21 -6.04 2.50 -17.84
C ASN A 21 -5.56 3.40 -18.99
N PRO A 22 -5.48 4.74 -18.85
CA PRO A 22 -5.81 5.50 -17.64
C PRO A 22 -7.30 5.61 -17.42
N GLY A 23 -7.68 5.90 -16.18
CA GLY A 23 -9.09 6.03 -15.84
C GLY A 23 -9.30 6.27 -14.35
N ARG A 24 -10.50 5.90 -13.91
CA ARG A 24 -10.87 6.06 -12.51
C ARG A 24 -10.06 5.11 -11.64
N ILE A 25 -9.52 5.66 -10.56
CA ILE A 25 -8.64 4.93 -9.66
C ILE A 25 -9.44 4.19 -8.60
N GLU A 26 -9.08 2.92 -8.39
CA GLU A 26 -9.61 2.09 -7.32
C GLU A 26 -8.46 1.53 -6.50
N VAL A 27 -8.65 1.45 -5.20
CA VAL A 27 -7.64 0.92 -4.27
C VAL A 27 -8.31 -0.04 -3.31
N ALA A 28 -7.60 -1.10 -2.96
CA ALA A 28 -7.99 -2.01 -1.89
C ALA A 28 -6.83 -2.14 -0.90
N VAL A 29 -7.17 -2.16 0.39
CA VAL A 29 -6.24 -2.43 1.47
C VAL A 29 -6.86 -3.51 2.34
N VAL A 30 -6.11 -4.57 2.65
CA VAL A 30 -6.62 -5.67 3.48
C VAL A 30 -5.84 -5.72 4.78
N VAL A 31 -6.56 -5.62 5.90
CA VAL A 31 -6.00 -5.66 7.25
C VAL A 31 -6.70 -6.79 8.01
N SER A 32 -5.94 -7.77 8.47
CA SER A 32 -6.48 -8.90 9.23
C SER A 32 -7.69 -9.55 8.54
N GLY A 33 -7.58 -9.74 7.23
CA GLY A 33 -8.64 -10.36 6.43
C GLY A 33 -9.80 -9.45 6.07
N VAL A 34 -9.82 -8.21 6.54
CA VAL A 34 -10.89 -7.26 6.27
C VAL A 34 -10.49 -6.34 5.12
N PRO A 35 -11.24 -6.32 4.00
CA PRO A 35 -10.93 -5.44 2.89
C PRO A 35 -11.52 -4.04 3.11
N TYR A 36 -10.71 -3.03 2.82
CA TYR A 36 -11.11 -1.62 2.79
C TYR A 36 -10.98 -1.17 1.35
N LEU A 37 -12.06 -0.70 0.76
CA LEU A 37 -12.10 -0.31 -0.66
C LEU A 37 -12.26 1.20 -0.78
N PHE A 38 -11.45 1.80 -1.66
CA PHE A 38 -11.43 3.24 -1.90
C PHE A 38 -11.59 3.49 -3.39
N ASP A 39 -12.56 4.30 -3.77
CA ASP A 39 -12.81 4.59 -5.19
C ASP A 39 -13.09 6.07 -5.47
N ASP A 40 -12.92 6.93 -4.49
CA ASP A 40 -13.06 8.38 -4.66
C ASP A 40 -11.68 9.03 -4.64
N LEU A 41 -10.82 8.58 -5.55
CA LEU A 41 -9.40 8.96 -5.58
C LEU A 41 -9.01 9.70 -6.87
N GLY A 42 -10.00 10.03 -7.70
CA GLY A 42 -9.73 10.72 -8.95
C GLY A 42 -9.38 9.76 -10.09
N ARG A 43 -8.67 10.28 -11.07
CA ARG A 43 -8.32 9.58 -12.30
C ARG A 43 -6.80 9.62 -12.52
N GLY A 44 -6.28 8.59 -13.13
CA GLY A 44 -4.86 8.51 -13.43
C GLY A 44 -4.49 7.20 -14.10
N THR A 45 -3.22 6.84 -13.99
CA THR A 45 -2.68 5.59 -14.54
C THR A 45 -2.68 4.50 -13.48
N ASN A 46 -2.42 3.26 -13.90
CA ASN A 46 -2.22 2.17 -12.94
C ASN A 46 -1.08 2.48 -11.97
N SER A 47 -0.02 3.14 -12.45
CA SER A 47 1.08 3.53 -11.56
C SER A 47 0.62 4.51 -10.49
N ASP A 48 -0.19 5.51 -10.88
CA ASP A 48 -0.78 6.44 -9.90
C ASP A 48 -1.61 5.68 -8.87
N ALA A 49 -2.42 4.72 -9.32
CA ALA A 49 -3.28 3.93 -8.44
C ALA A 49 -2.46 3.10 -7.45
N GLU A 50 -1.34 2.54 -7.91
CA GLU A 50 -0.46 1.74 -7.05
C GLU A 50 0.22 2.59 -5.98
N TRP A 51 0.65 3.80 -6.33
CA TRP A 51 1.19 4.74 -5.34
C TRP A 51 0.12 5.17 -4.34
N LEU A 52 -1.09 5.44 -4.82
CA LEU A 52 -2.20 5.81 -3.93
C LEU A 52 -2.60 4.65 -3.02
N ALA A 53 -2.47 3.42 -3.49
CA ALA A 53 -2.73 2.25 -2.65
C ALA A 53 -1.75 2.19 -1.47
N LEU A 54 -0.47 2.46 -1.71
CA LEU A 54 0.53 2.52 -0.64
C LEU A 54 0.20 3.64 0.34
N THR A 55 -0.18 4.82 -0.17
CA THR A 55 -0.58 5.95 0.65
C THR A 55 -1.81 5.60 1.51
N CYS A 56 -2.83 5.01 0.90
CA CYS A 56 -4.03 4.59 1.64
C CYS A 56 -3.70 3.57 2.73
N ALA A 57 -2.79 2.63 2.45
CA ALA A 57 -2.39 1.64 3.43
C ALA A 57 -1.69 2.30 4.62
N LEU A 58 -0.83 3.29 4.37
CA LEU A 58 -0.17 4.03 5.43
C LEU A 58 -1.17 4.85 6.25
N GLU A 59 -2.06 5.58 5.58
CA GLU A 59 -3.05 6.41 6.28
C GLU A 59 -4.02 5.55 7.09
N LEU A 60 -4.47 4.46 6.54
CA LEU A 60 -5.37 3.55 7.25
C LEU A 60 -4.70 2.95 8.48
N SER A 61 -3.46 2.48 8.35
CA SER A 61 -2.76 1.92 9.49
C SER A 61 -2.54 2.94 10.59
N GLN A 62 -2.26 4.19 10.23
CA GLN A 62 -2.13 5.26 11.21
C GLN A 62 -3.46 5.55 11.90
N SER A 63 -4.54 5.61 11.13
CA SER A 63 -5.87 5.87 11.68
C SER A 63 -6.35 4.74 12.60
N LEU A 64 -5.94 3.51 12.33
CA LEU A 64 -6.28 2.36 13.17
C LEU A 64 -5.31 2.17 14.34
N GLY A 65 -4.30 3.02 14.45
CA GLY A 65 -3.32 2.94 15.54
C GLY A 65 -2.41 1.73 15.48
N LEU A 66 -2.20 1.18 14.29
CA LEU A 66 -1.40 -0.03 14.12
C LEU A 66 0.08 0.29 14.15
N THR A 67 0.84 -0.58 14.80
CA THR A 67 2.30 -0.49 14.89
C THR A 67 2.89 -1.83 14.48
N ASN A 68 4.19 -1.84 14.21
CA ASN A 68 4.92 -3.05 13.82
C ASN A 68 4.28 -3.71 12.60
N ILE A 69 4.01 -2.91 11.57
CA ILE A 69 3.31 -3.35 10.37
C ILE A 69 4.30 -3.59 9.22
N GLU A 70 3.88 -4.49 8.34
CA GLU A 70 4.58 -4.79 7.10
C GLU A 70 3.60 -4.51 5.96
N LEU A 71 3.96 -3.58 5.09
CA LEU A 71 3.13 -3.22 3.94
C LEU A 71 3.52 -4.10 2.77
N VAL A 72 2.56 -4.79 2.19
CA VAL A 72 2.82 -5.85 1.21
C VAL A 72 2.02 -5.59 -0.06
N GLY A 73 2.71 -5.51 -1.20
CA GLY A 73 2.07 -5.27 -2.49
C GLY A 73 2.80 -5.96 -3.63
N ASP A 74 2.21 -5.92 -4.83
CA ASP A 74 2.79 -6.59 -5.98
C ASP A 74 3.30 -5.64 -7.07
N ALA A 75 3.22 -4.33 -6.85
CA ALA A 75 3.71 -3.33 -7.80
C ALA A 75 5.21 -3.14 -7.61
N LEU A 76 6.00 -3.99 -8.26
CA LEU A 76 7.45 -4.06 -8.03
C LEU A 76 8.15 -2.72 -8.23
N GLU A 77 7.81 -1.99 -9.30
CA GLU A 77 8.49 -0.74 -9.59
C GLU A 77 8.16 0.35 -8.56
N VAL A 78 6.91 0.42 -8.12
CA VAL A 78 6.50 1.34 -7.06
C VAL A 78 7.25 1.03 -5.77
N ILE A 79 7.34 -0.25 -5.42
CA ILE A 79 8.03 -0.67 -4.19
C ILE A 79 9.52 -0.35 -4.27
N ARG A 80 10.16 -0.57 -5.44
CA ARG A 80 11.56 -0.22 -5.63
C ARG A 80 11.80 1.28 -5.46
N GLN A 81 10.92 2.10 -6.05
CA GLN A 81 11.03 3.55 -5.95
C GLN A 81 10.79 4.03 -4.53
N ALA A 82 9.83 3.42 -3.83
CA ALA A 82 9.56 3.75 -2.43
C ALA A 82 10.78 3.43 -1.56
N HIS A 83 11.38 2.25 -1.75
CA HIS A 83 12.60 1.88 -1.02
C HIS A 83 13.72 2.88 -1.26
N ARG A 84 13.90 3.31 -2.52
CA ARG A 84 14.93 4.28 -2.86
C ARG A 84 14.67 5.63 -2.18
N ALA A 85 13.42 6.10 -2.22
CA ALA A 85 13.04 7.36 -1.59
C ALA A 85 13.28 7.32 -0.08
N ILE A 86 12.92 6.22 0.56
CA ILE A 86 13.12 6.05 2.00
C ILE A 86 14.61 6.03 2.33
N ARG A 87 15.39 5.28 1.57
CA ARG A 87 16.83 5.16 1.82
C ARG A 87 17.56 6.48 1.63
N THR A 88 17.20 7.23 0.59
CA THR A 88 17.90 8.47 0.25
C THR A 88 17.29 9.72 0.88
N GLY A 89 16.05 9.63 1.36
CA GLY A 89 15.31 10.79 1.84
C GLY A 89 14.88 11.74 0.73
N HIS A 90 14.92 11.30 -0.52
CA HIS A 90 14.64 12.13 -1.68
C HIS A 90 13.52 11.54 -2.51
N ALA A 91 12.51 12.35 -2.80
CA ALA A 91 11.36 11.95 -3.62
C ALA A 91 11.47 12.55 -5.00
N LYS A 92 11.27 11.73 -6.04
CA LYS A 92 11.33 12.17 -7.42
C LYS A 92 10.02 12.79 -7.92
N HIS A 93 8.91 12.52 -7.23
CA HIS A 93 7.59 13.02 -7.62
C HIS A 93 6.68 13.12 -6.40
N GLY A 94 5.48 13.69 -6.61
CA GLY A 94 4.55 13.96 -5.53
C GLY A 94 4.10 12.74 -4.74
N HIS A 95 3.88 11.60 -5.41
CA HIS A 95 3.49 10.37 -4.72
C HIS A 95 4.55 9.92 -3.72
N ALA A 96 5.81 9.90 -4.14
CA ALA A 96 6.90 9.51 -3.26
C ALA A 96 7.07 10.51 -2.10
N ALA A 97 6.89 11.80 -2.39
CA ALA A 97 6.96 12.84 -1.36
C ALA A 97 5.88 12.65 -0.29
N LYS A 98 4.66 12.29 -0.71
CA LYS A 98 3.56 12.03 0.22
C LYS A 98 3.86 10.84 1.12
N VAL A 99 4.42 9.77 0.55
CA VAL A 99 4.81 8.58 1.32
C VAL A 99 5.88 8.93 2.35
N LEU A 100 6.90 9.69 1.95
CA LEU A 100 7.95 10.12 2.87
C LEU A 100 7.39 10.94 4.03
N ALA A 101 6.45 11.84 3.74
CA ALA A 101 5.82 12.67 4.77
C ALA A 101 5.04 11.82 5.78
N LEU A 102 4.30 10.83 5.30
CA LEU A 102 3.53 9.94 6.17
C LEU A 102 4.44 9.08 7.06
N ILE A 103 5.53 8.58 6.49
CA ILE A 103 6.48 7.76 7.24
C ILE A 103 7.18 8.58 8.32
N ALA A 104 7.46 9.85 8.05
CA ALA A 104 8.08 10.73 9.03
C ALA A 104 7.20 10.92 10.26
N GLU A 105 5.88 10.90 10.08
CA GLU A 105 4.94 11.05 11.18
C GLU A 105 4.83 9.77 12.03
N LYS A 106 4.83 8.61 11.37
CA LYS A 106 4.64 7.35 12.08
C LYS A 106 5.34 6.22 11.33
N PRO A 107 6.50 5.79 11.82
CA PRO A 107 7.28 4.76 11.16
C PRO A 107 6.55 3.41 11.09
N PHE A 108 6.90 2.63 10.10
CA PHE A 108 6.43 1.26 9.92
C PHE A 108 7.64 0.32 9.88
N ALA A 109 7.39 -0.99 9.91
CA ALA A 109 8.48 -1.96 9.94
C ALA A 109 9.14 -2.10 8.56
N GLN A 110 8.35 -2.34 7.51
CA GLN A 110 8.90 -2.45 6.16
C GLN A 110 7.81 -2.45 5.10
N ILE A 111 8.24 -2.22 3.85
CA ILE A 111 7.45 -2.41 2.64
C ILE A 111 8.07 -3.59 1.92
N ARG A 112 7.25 -4.56 1.47
CA ARG A 112 7.75 -5.77 0.85
C ARG A 112 6.92 -6.12 -0.39
N TRP A 113 7.60 -6.61 -1.42
CA TRP A 113 6.96 -7.13 -2.62
C TRP A 113 6.54 -8.58 -2.44
N ILE A 114 5.37 -8.93 -2.99
CA ILE A 114 4.91 -10.32 -3.10
C ILE A 114 4.37 -10.55 -4.50
N LYS A 115 4.18 -11.82 -4.84
CA LYS A 115 3.56 -12.18 -6.11
C LYS A 115 2.10 -11.77 -6.12
N ARG A 116 1.60 -11.42 -7.31
CA ARG A 116 0.21 -10.98 -7.49
C ARG A 116 -0.79 -12.00 -6.93
N GLU A 117 -0.55 -13.29 -7.15
CA GLU A 117 -1.46 -14.35 -6.71
C GLU A 117 -1.58 -14.43 -5.19
N GLN A 118 -0.62 -13.87 -4.47
CA GLN A 118 -0.59 -13.89 -3.01
C GLN A 118 -1.13 -12.59 -2.41
N ASN A 119 -1.44 -11.59 -3.23
CA ASN A 119 -1.86 -10.29 -2.74
C ASN A 119 -3.36 -10.28 -2.47
N LEU A 120 -3.74 -10.34 -1.19
CA LEU A 120 -5.15 -10.35 -0.79
C LEU A 120 -5.89 -9.09 -1.23
N ALA A 121 -5.20 -7.95 -1.29
CA ALA A 121 -5.80 -6.71 -1.77
C ALA A 121 -6.12 -6.79 -3.25
N GLY A 122 -5.25 -7.42 -4.05
CA GLY A 122 -5.51 -7.63 -5.47
C GLY A 122 -6.71 -8.53 -5.71
N ILE A 123 -6.85 -9.56 -4.88
CA ILE A 123 -7.99 -10.47 -4.95
C ILE A 123 -9.28 -9.70 -4.61
N ALA A 124 -9.25 -8.88 -3.56
CA ALA A 124 -10.41 -8.09 -3.15
C ALA A 124 -10.81 -7.09 -4.24
N LEU A 125 -9.81 -6.44 -4.86
CA LEU A 125 -10.05 -5.47 -5.91
C LEU A 125 -10.67 -6.14 -7.15
N ALA A 126 -10.15 -7.29 -7.55
CA ALA A 126 -10.65 -8.04 -8.69
C ALA A 126 -12.09 -8.51 -8.47
N ALA A 127 -12.46 -8.80 -7.24
CA ALA A 127 -13.82 -9.24 -6.90
C ALA A 127 -14.87 -8.17 -7.17
N ARG A 128 -14.49 -6.91 -7.29
CA ARG A 128 -15.40 -5.82 -7.64
C ARG A 128 -15.81 -5.84 -9.11
N HIS A 129 -15.05 -6.58 -9.93
CA HIS A 129 -15.26 -6.62 -11.38
C HIS A 129 -15.38 -8.08 -11.83
N PRO A 130 -16.42 -8.79 -11.39
CA PRO A 130 -16.60 -10.19 -11.79
C PRO A 130 -16.87 -10.27 -13.30
N ARG A 131 -16.43 -11.37 -13.89
CA ARG A 131 -16.67 -11.61 -15.31
C ARG A 131 -18.10 -12.05 -15.58
#